data_160a05834072ac0d76489d3eacf44041
#
_entry.id   160a05834072ac0d76489d3eacf44041
#
_cell.length_a   1.000
_cell.length_b   1.000
_cell.length_c   1.000
_cell.angle_alpha   90.00
_cell.angle_beta   90.00
_cell.angle_gamma   90.00
#
_symmetry.space_group_name_H-M   'P 1'
#
loop_
_entity.id
_entity.type
_entity.pdbx_description
1 polymer ?
#
loop_
_entity_poly.entity_id
_entity_poly.type
_entity_poly.pdbx_seq_one_letter_code
_entity_poly.pdbx_strand_id
1 'polypeptide(L)'
;MSMKFRNIAIGVVGVGVIFAGGVAAVAWQKGWSIRETVELGAGVIAAKASRHTIVDRTAAILAKKPQLKGVAKSAGGKLRILVFKNERSVEVHAPGWKAPRIYPMTAFSGTLGPKLREGDGQIPEGIYGIGYLNPNSSYYLSLKVTYPNASDRARAKADGRTNLGGDIMIHGKAVTIGCVPVGDDAIEDIFYLASAVGIKNVSVVIAPYDMRKGRRPELERSPLKWYPNLCNEIHTALGEKF
;
A
#
# COMPACT_ATOMS: atom_id res chain seq x y z
N MET A 1 31.65 -21.85 -42.88
CA MET A 1 30.57 -20.96 -42.36
C MET A 1 29.55 -21.80 -41.61
N SER A 2 29.91 -22.44 -40.51
CA SER A 2 28.99 -23.37 -39.78
C SER A 2 29.36 -23.56 -38.29
N MET A 3 29.76 -22.52 -37.57
CA MET A 3 30.10 -22.67 -36.13
C MET A 3 29.43 -21.64 -35.20
N LYS A 4 28.70 -20.65 -35.73
CA LYS A 4 28.05 -19.64 -34.86
C LYS A 4 26.62 -19.98 -34.40
N PHE A 5 25.94 -20.89 -35.11
CA PHE A 5 24.55 -21.25 -34.74
C PHE A 5 24.43 -22.31 -33.64
N ARG A 6 25.45 -23.13 -33.41
CA ARG A 6 25.43 -24.16 -32.34
C ARG A 6 25.53 -23.61 -30.93
N ASN A 7 26.25 -22.47 -30.73
CA ASN A 7 26.46 -21.91 -29.38
C ASN A 7 25.25 -21.11 -28.86
N ILE A 8 24.44 -20.54 -29.76
CA ILE A 8 23.19 -19.82 -29.37
C ILE A 8 22.10 -20.81 -28.93
N ALA A 9 21.99 -21.95 -29.60
CA ALA A 9 21.02 -22.99 -29.23
C ALA A 9 21.36 -23.62 -27.87
N ILE A 10 22.65 -23.82 -27.54
CA ILE A 10 23.07 -24.39 -26.26
C ILE A 10 22.81 -23.40 -25.09
N GLY A 11 22.99 -22.10 -25.30
CA GLY A 11 22.69 -21.07 -24.28
C GLY A 11 21.20 -20.98 -23.91
N VAL A 12 20.31 -21.08 -24.90
CA VAL A 12 18.86 -21.04 -24.69
C VAL A 12 18.36 -22.33 -24.04
N VAL A 13 18.90 -23.48 -24.43
CA VAL A 13 18.58 -24.77 -23.80
C VAL A 13 19.12 -24.84 -22.39
N GLY A 14 20.34 -24.30 -22.14
CA GLY A 14 20.94 -24.30 -20.80
C GLY A 14 20.16 -23.47 -19.78
N VAL A 15 19.67 -22.30 -20.15
CA VAL A 15 18.82 -21.46 -19.26
C VAL A 15 17.44 -22.08 -19.06
N GLY A 16 16.88 -22.72 -20.09
CA GLY A 16 15.61 -23.45 -19.97
C GLY A 16 15.73 -24.67 -19.04
N VAL A 17 16.85 -25.39 -19.09
CA VAL A 17 17.10 -26.58 -18.25
C VAL A 17 17.36 -26.21 -16.79
N ILE A 18 18.01 -25.07 -16.48
CA ILE A 18 18.22 -24.64 -15.10
C ILE A 18 16.90 -24.20 -14.46
N PHE A 19 16.00 -23.52 -15.20
CA PHE A 19 14.66 -23.16 -14.70
C PHE A 19 13.75 -24.37 -14.56
N ALA A 20 13.80 -25.31 -15.51
CA ALA A 20 13.07 -26.58 -15.46
C ALA A 20 13.61 -27.50 -14.34
N GLY A 21 14.91 -27.46 -14.07
CA GLY A 21 15.55 -28.25 -13.02
C GLY A 21 15.09 -27.85 -11.62
N GLY A 22 14.94 -26.56 -11.33
CA GLY A 22 14.44 -26.08 -10.03
C GLY A 22 12.97 -26.45 -9.81
N VAL A 23 12.12 -26.27 -10.80
CA VAL A 23 10.70 -26.65 -10.74
C VAL A 23 10.52 -28.16 -10.72
N ALA A 24 11.33 -28.92 -11.46
CA ALA A 24 11.32 -30.39 -11.45
C ALA A 24 11.76 -30.99 -10.12
N ALA A 25 12.75 -30.38 -9.44
CA ALA A 25 13.21 -30.83 -8.12
C ALA A 25 12.13 -30.65 -7.04
N VAL A 26 11.40 -29.53 -7.05
CA VAL A 26 10.30 -29.28 -6.13
C VAL A 26 9.10 -30.18 -6.44
N ALA A 27 8.80 -30.42 -7.72
CA ALA A 27 7.73 -31.31 -8.14
C ALA A 27 8.00 -32.76 -7.75
N TRP A 28 9.24 -33.21 -7.87
CA TRP A 28 9.66 -34.58 -7.46
C TRP A 28 9.53 -34.77 -5.95
N GLN A 29 9.94 -33.78 -5.14
CA GLN A 29 9.76 -33.82 -3.69
C GLN A 29 8.28 -33.86 -3.25
N LYS A 30 7.37 -33.31 -4.07
CA LYS A 30 5.92 -33.27 -3.80
C LYS A 30 5.14 -34.37 -4.52
N GLY A 31 5.80 -35.23 -5.29
CA GLY A 31 5.16 -36.32 -6.04
C GLY A 31 4.28 -35.86 -7.20
N TRP A 32 4.53 -34.68 -7.77
CA TRP A 32 3.75 -34.13 -8.89
C TRP A 32 4.14 -34.80 -10.22
N SER A 33 3.15 -34.97 -11.08
CA SER A 33 3.37 -35.46 -12.43
C SER A 33 4.06 -34.41 -13.33
N ILE A 34 4.68 -34.86 -14.43
CA ILE A 34 5.26 -33.96 -15.44
C ILE A 34 4.22 -32.96 -15.96
N ARG A 35 2.98 -33.42 -16.15
CA ARG A 35 1.86 -32.57 -16.61
C ARG A 35 1.55 -31.45 -15.63
N GLU A 36 1.41 -31.75 -14.34
CA GLU A 36 1.16 -30.76 -13.29
C GLU A 36 2.32 -29.76 -13.17
N THR A 37 3.56 -30.23 -13.36
CA THR A 37 4.74 -29.37 -13.37
C THR A 37 4.76 -28.40 -14.55
N VAL A 38 4.36 -28.86 -15.74
CA VAL A 38 4.25 -28.03 -16.95
C VAL A 38 3.10 -27.03 -16.82
N GLU A 39 1.95 -27.45 -16.32
CA GLU A 39 0.79 -26.57 -16.09
C GLU A 39 1.12 -25.49 -15.04
N LEU A 40 1.83 -25.83 -13.97
CA LEU A 40 2.31 -24.86 -12.99
C LEU A 40 3.31 -23.87 -13.60
N GLY A 41 4.27 -24.37 -14.40
CA GLY A 41 5.23 -23.53 -15.10
C GLY A 41 4.57 -22.58 -16.09
N ALA A 42 3.60 -23.06 -16.86
CA ALA A 42 2.78 -22.25 -17.77
C ALA A 42 1.95 -21.22 -17.01
N GLY A 43 1.36 -21.58 -15.87
CA GLY A 43 0.62 -20.67 -14.98
C GLY A 43 1.51 -19.56 -14.42
N VAL A 44 2.72 -19.87 -14.00
CA VAL A 44 3.70 -18.87 -13.52
C VAL A 44 4.12 -17.91 -14.63
N ILE A 45 4.36 -18.41 -15.84
CA ILE A 45 4.69 -17.59 -17.01
C ILE A 45 3.51 -16.70 -17.40
N ALA A 46 2.29 -17.25 -17.45
CA ALA A 46 1.08 -16.49 -17.74
C ALA A 46 0.80 -15.42 -16.67
N ALA A 47 0.98 -15.75 -15.39
CA ALA A 47 0.84 -14.80 -14.29
C ALA A 47 1.88 -13.66 -14.36
N LYS A 48 3.10 -13.94 -14.84
CA LYS A 48 4.14 -12.92 -15.06
C LYS A 48 3.85 -12.07 -16.29
N ALA A 49 3.28 -12.66 -17.34
CA ALA A 49 2.87 -11.95 -18.57
C ALA A 49 1.61 -11.08 -18.36
N SER A 50 0.77 -11.40 -17.38
CA SER A 50 -0.47 -10.67 -17.06
C SER A 50 -0.29 -9.52 -16.06
N ARG A 51 0.96 -9.17 -15.69
CA ARG A 51 1.22 -8.05 -14.77
C ARG A 51 0.90 -6.73 -15.45
N HIS A 52 -0.05 -6.02 -14.86
CA HIS A 52 -0.38 -4.67 -15.29
C HIS A 52 0.67 -3.66 -14.81
N THR A 53 0.96 -2.67 -15.66
CA THR A 53 1.72 -1.50 -15.25
C THR A 53 0.81 -0.47 -14.56
N ILE A 54 1.40 0.56 -13.92
CA ILE A 54 0.62 1.69 -13.39
C ILE A 54 -0.15 2.37 -14.53
N VAL A 55 0.46 2.48 -15.72
CA VAL A 55 -0.17 3.09 -16.91
C VAL A 55 -1.40 2.30 -17.34
N ASP A 56 -1.30 0.96 -17.42
CA ASP A 56 -2.44 0.10 -17.79
C ASP A 56 -3.59 0.27 -16.80
N ARG A 57 -3.30 0.28 -15.50
CA ARG A 57 -4.33 0.44 -14.46
C ARG A 57 -4.97 1.81 -14.48
N THR A 58 -4.18 2.87 -14.61
CA THR A 58 -4.72 4.24 -14.68
C THR A 58 -5.55 4.46 -15.95
N ALA A 59 -5.16 3.88 -17.08
CA ALA A 59 -5.96 3.89 -18.30
C ALA A 59 -7.30 3.15 -18.13
N ALA A 60 -7.27 1.96 -17.53
CA ALA A 60 -8.49 1.18 -17.25
C ALA A 60 -9.42 1.91 -16.26
N ILE A 61 -8.87 2.58 -15.25
CA ILE A 61 -9.64 3.39 -14.31
C ILE A 61 -10.30 4.57 -15.04
N LEU A 62 -9.56 5.28 -15.88
CA LEU A 62 -10.11 6.41 -16.65
C LEU A 62 -11.18 5.98 -17.66
N ALA A 63 -11.09 4.79 -18.22
CA ALA A 63 -12.13 4.25 -19.10
C ALA A 63 -13.47 4.09 -18.36
N LYS A 64 -13.42 3.73 -17.07
CA LYS A 64 -14.61 3.61 -16.20
C LYS A 64 -15.04 4.95 -15.58
N LYS A 65 -14.07 5.79 -15.21
CA LYS A 65 -14.24 7.00 -14.40
C LYS A 65 -13.54 8.21 -15.06
N PRO A 66 -13.98 8.63 -16.28
CA PRO A 66 -13.31 9.69 -17.06
C PRO A 66 -13.26 11.05 -16.33
N GLN A 67 -14.21 11.32 -15.43
CA GLN A 67 -14.23 12.52 -14.60
C GLN A 67 -13.00 12.68 -13.70
N LEU A 68 -12.31 11.60 -13.34
CA LEU A 68 -11.11 11.65 -12.48
C LEU A 68 -9.98 12.45 -13.12
N LYS A 69 -9.92 12.55 -14.45
CA LYS A 69 -8.94 13.39 -15.15
C LYS A 69 -9.10 14.87 -14.78
N GLY A 70 -10.33 15.37 -14.74
CA GLY A 70 -10.65 16.73 -14.31
C GLY A 70 -10.36 16.94 -12.82
N VAL A 71 -10.73 15.96 -11.98
CA VAL A 71 -10.47 15.96 -10.53
C VAL A 71 -8.96 16.02 -10.23
N ALA A 72 -8.14 15.23 -10.92
CA ALA A 72 -6.69 15.27 -10.77
C ALA A 72 -6.08 16.61 -11.23
N LYS A 73 -6.56 17.16 -12.36
CA LYS A 73 -6.12 18.47 -12.85
C LYS A 73 -6.41 19.58 -11.83
N SER A 74 -7.56 19.55 -11.17
CA SER A 74 -7.95 20.52 -10.14
C SER A 74 -7.25 20.33 -8.79
N ALA A 75 -6.50 19.26 -8.59
CA ALA A 75 -5.83 18.96 -7.32
C ALA A 75 -4.66 19.90 -6.98
N GLY A 76 -4.17 20.71 -7.91
CA GLY A 76 -3.05 21.61 -7.66
C GLY A 76 -1.72 20.90 -7.40
N GLY A 77 -1.56 19.68 -7.94
CA GLY A 77 -0.32 18.91 -7.90
C GLY A 77 0.02 18.26 -6.56
N LYS A 78 -0.83 18.34 -5.55
CA LYS A 78 -0.60 17.75 -4.22
C LYS A 78 -1.84 17.04 -3.71
N LEU A 79 -1.65 16.00 -2.89
CA LEU A 79 -2.71 15.32 -2.16
C LEU A 79 -2.33 15.15 -0.69
N ARG A 80 -3.34 15.19 0.16
CA ARG A 80 -3.24 14.79 1.55
C ARG A 80 -4.30 13.75 1.84
N ILE A 81 -3.89 12.59 2.32
CA ILE A 81 -4.76 11.50 2.73
C ILE A 81 -4.82 11.51 4.25
N LEU A 82 -6.02 11.70 4.82
CA LEU A 82 -6.26 11.65 6.26
C LEU A 82 -7.04 10.38 6.57
N VAL A 83 -6.51 9.58 7.49
CA VAL A 83 -7.15 8.35 7.96
C VAL A 83 -7.56 8.53 9.41
N PHE A 84 -8.84 8.37 9.69
CA PHE A 84 -9.41 8.48 11.04
C PHE A 84 -9.86 7.10 11.51
N LYS A 85 -9.12 6.52 12.46
CA LYS A 85 -9.30 5.13 12.90
C LYS A 85 -10.63 4.94 13.61
N ASN A 86 -11.01 5.85 14.51
CA ASN A 86 -12.26 5.77 15.28
C ASN A 86 -13.49 5.93 14.36
N GLU A 87 -13.45 6.88 13.45
CA GLU A 87 -14.52 7.15 12.49
C GLU A 87 -14.56 6.14 11.33
N ARG A 88 -13.50 5.31 11.19
CA ARG A 88 -13.32 4.36 10.09
C ARG A 88 -13.48 5.03 8.73
N SER A 89 -12.85 6.17 8.56
CA SER A 89 -12.95 6.98 7.35
C SER A 89 -11.59 7.40 6.82
N VAL A 90 -11.54 7.61 5.51
CA VAL A 90 -10.39 8.13 4.78
C VAL A 90 -10.85 9.35 4.01
N GLU A 91 -10.20 10.49 4.22
CA GLU A 91 -10.43 11.71 3.46
C GLU A 91 -9.23 11.96 2.52
N VAL A 92 -9.52 12.36 1.30
CA VAL A 92 -8.51 12.83 0.34
C VAL A 92 -8.76 14.29 0.07
N HIS A 93 -7.76 15.10 0.38
CA HIS A 93 -7.75 16.54 0.21
C HIS A 93 -6.77 16.97 -0.89
N ALA A 94 -7.04 18.09 -1.53
CA ALA A 94 -6.13 18.76 -2.46
C ALA A 94 -6.30 20.28 -2.40
N PRO A 95 -5.24 21.07 -2.71
CA PRO A 95 -5.27 22.54 -2.61
C PRO A 95 -6.39 23.19 -3.42
N GLY A 96 -6.69 22.64 -4.60
CA GLY A 96 -7.69 23.19 -5.52
C GLY A 96 -9.13 22.69 -5.27
N TRP A 97 -9.38 21.90 -4.22
CA TRP A 97 -10.70 21.35 -3.96
C TRP A 97 -11.45 22.13 -2.87
N LYS A 98 -12.75 22.39 -3.11
CA LYS A 98 -13.63 23.05 -2.13
C LYS A 98 -13.99 22.13 -0.95
N ALA A 99 -13.98 20.82 -1.16
CA ALA A 99 -14.29 19.81 -0.16
C ALA A 99 -13.47 18.53 -0.40
N PRO A 100 -13.14 17.76 0.65
CA PRO A 100 -12.45 16.50 0.50
C PRO A 100 -13.35 15.45 -0.16
N ARG A 101 -12.72 14.42 -0.72
CA ARG A 101 -13.37 13.16 -1.07
C ARG A 101 -13.29 12.24 0.14
N ILE A 102 -14.42 11.70 0.57
CA ILE A 102 -14.52 10.89 1.79
C ILE A 102 -14.90 9.46 1.41
N TYR A 103 -14.17 8.51 1.95
CA TYR A 103 -14.37 7.08 1.73
C TYR A 103 -14.46 6.34 3.07
N PRO A 104 -15.35 5.37 3.22
CA PRO A 104 -15.36 4.51 4.41
C PRO A 104 -14.17 3.54 4.37
N MET A 105 -13.64 3.18 5.53
CA MET A 105 -12.82 1.98 5.66
C MET A 105 -13.76 0.75 5.62
N THR A 106 -13.45 -0.21 4.75
CA THR A 106 -14.29 -1.40 4.54
C THR A 106 -14.05 -2.51 5.55
N ALA A 107 -12.96 -2.43 6.31
CA ALA A 107 -12.66 -3.27 7.46
C ALA A 107 -11.74 -2.52 8.43
N PHE A 108 -11.63 -2.99 9.65
CA PHE A 108 -10.76 -2.45 10.69
C PHE A 108 -10.16 -3.58 11.51
N SER A 109 -8.90 -3.45 11.91
CA SER A 109 -8.22 -4.37 12.81
C SER A 109 -7.44 -3.62 13.88
N GLY A 110 -7.15 -4.30 14.98
CA GLY A 110 -6.51 -3.70 16.15
C GLY A 110 -7.46 -2.79 16.95
N THR A 111 -6.88 -1.84 17.65
CA THR A 111 -7.56 -0.86 18.52
C THR A 111 -7.09 0.55 18.20
N LEU A 112 -7.56 1.56 18.90
CA LEU A 112 -6.92 2.88 18.89
C LEU A 112 -5.56 2.79 19.60
N GLY A 113 -4.63 3.63 19.17
CA GLY A 113 -3.24 3.62 19.61
C GLY A 113 -2.27 3.22 18.49
N PRO A 114 -0.97 3.45 18.71
CA PRO A 114 0.06 3.26 17.70
C PRO A 114 0.34 1.77 17.43
N LYS A 115 0.88 1.49 16.25
CA LYS A 115 1.47 0.19 15.94
C LYS A 115 2.81 0.05 16.63
N LEU A 116 3.03 -1.05 17.34
CA LEU A 116 4.25 -1.26 18.13
C LEU A 116 5.15 -2.38 17.58
N ARG A 117 4.58 -3.41 16.99
CA ARG A 117 5.34 -4.58 16.51
C ARG A 117 4.67 -5.23 15.31
N GLU A 118 5.42 -6.04 14.61
CA GLU A 118 4.88 -6.92 13.57
C GLU A 118 3.83 -7.86 14.15
N GLY A 119 2.77 -8.12 13.38
CA GLY A 119 1.70 -9.04 13.78
C GLY A 119 0.74 -8.53 14.87
N ASP A 120 0.86 -7.29 15.35
CA ASP A 120 -0.04 -6.73 16.35
C ASP A 120 -1.43 -6.33 15.82
N GLY A 121 -1.64 -6.47 14.50
CA GLY A 121 -2.91 -6.12 13.86
C GLY A 121 -3.23 -4.62 13.84
N GLN A 122 -2.33 -3.76 14.34
CA GLN A 122 -2.57 -2.34 14.47
C GLN A 122 -2.32 -1.59 13.16
N ILE A 123 -3.21 -0.67 12.85
CA ILE A 123 -2.96 0.41 11.88
C ILE A 123 -2.06 1.43 12.58
N PRO A 124 -0.88 1.80 12.02
CA PRO A 124 -0.01 2.79 12.64
C PRO A 124 -0.68 4.15 12.77
N GLU A 125 -0.21 4.97 13.69
CA GLU A 125 -0.60 6.38 13.85
C GLU A 125 0.61 7.26 13.64
N GLY A 126 0.46 8.34 12.86
CA GLY A 126 1.56 9.25 12.54
C GLY A 126 1.43 9.95 11.20
N ILE A 127 2.54 10.53 10.75
CA ILE A 127 2.65 11.31 9.51
C ILE A 127 3.57 10.56 8.56
N TYR A 128 3.08 10.26 7.36
CA TYR A 128 3.74 9.39 6.39
C TYR A 128 3.68 9.98 4.99
N GLY A 129 4.30 9.31 4.07
CA GLY A 129 4.14 9.49 2.62
C GLY A 129 3.75 8.18 1.94
N ILE A 130 3.82 8.16 0.62
CA ILE A 130 3.62 6.97 -0.21
C ILE A 130 4.97 6.51 -0.76
N GLY A 131 5.32 5.26 -0.53
CA GLY A 131 6.56 4.65 -1.01
C GLY A 131 6.47 4.18 -2.46
N TYR A 132 5.38 3.50 -2.81
CA TYR A 132 5.10 3.06 -4.18
C TYR A 132 3.61 2.75 -4.38
N LEU A 133 3.20 2.68 -5.65
CA LEU A 133 1.91 2.19 -6.11
C LEU A 133 2.07 0.74 -6.58
N ASN A 134 1.20 -0.16 -6.13
CA ASN A 134 1.17 -1.55 -6.58
C ASN A 134 -0.05 -1.83 -7.45
N PRO A 135 0.13 -1.90 -8.79
CA PRO A 135 -0.96 -2.19 -9.72
C PRO A 135 -1.37 -3.67 -9.74
N ASN A 136 -0.61 -4.54 -9.06
CA ASN A 136 -0.81 -5.99 -9.00
C ASN A 136 -0.95 -6.49 -7.55
N SER A 137 -1.58 -5.70 -6.71
CA SER A 137 -1.83 -6.08 -5.32
C SER A 137 -2.78 -7.27 -5.23
N SER A 138 -2.52 -8.20 -4.30
CA SER A 138 -3.46 -9.27 -3.94
C SER A 138 -4.81 -8.71 -3.43
N TYR A 139 -4.81 -7.44 -3.02
CA TYR A 139 -6.00 -6.70 -2.59
C TYR A 139 -6.46 -5.71 -3.67
N TYR A 140 -6.40 -6.10 -4.94
CA TYR A 140 -6.77 -5.36 -6.14
C TYR A 140 -5.74 -4.29 -6.53
N LEU A 141 -5.69 -3.16 -5.85
CA LEU A 141 -4.71 -2.08 -5.99
C LEU A 141 -4.23 -1.67 -4.60
N SER A 142 -3.01 -1.16 -4.47
CA SER A 142 -2.56 -0.63 -3.19
C SER A 142 -1.51 0.49 -3.32
N LEU A 143 -1.47 1.33 -2.28
CA LEU A 143 -0.45 2.35 -2.05
C LEU A 143 0.32 1.96 -0.79
N LYS A 144 1.65 1.82 -0.88
CA LYS A 144 2.53 1.56 0.27
C LYS A 144 2.69 2.81 1.10
N VAL A 145 2.25 2.79 2.36
CA VAL A 145 2.55 3.83 3.34
C VAL A 145 4.00 3.70 3.81
N THR A 146 4.72 4.82 4.01
CA THR A 146 6.14 4.83 4.41
C THR A 146 6.34 4.50 5.89
N TYR A 147 5.55 3.56 6.43
CA TYR A 147 5.75 2.98 7.78
C TYR A 147 6.76 1.80 7.70
N PRO A 148 7.65 1.62 8.69
CA PRO A 148 8.01 2.57 9.73
C PRO A 148 8.90 3.69 9.20
N ASN A 149 8.63 4.94 9.60
CA ASN A 149 9.46 6.09 9.28
C ASN A 149 10.58 6.32 10.32
N ALA A 150 11.31 7.42 10.24
CA ALA A 150 12.39 7.74 11.18
C ALA A 150 11.89 7.95 12.62
N SER A 151 10.72 8.61 12.79
CA SER A 151 10.08 8.83 14.09
C SER A 151 9.63 7.52 14.74
N ASP A 152 9.02 6.61 13.97
CA ASP A 152 8.62 5.28 14.45
C ASP A 152 9.83 4.50 14.98
N ARG A 153 10.93 4.52 14.20
CA ARG A 153 12.17 3.84 14.58
C ARG A 153 12.82 4.48 15.82
N ALA A 154 12.80 5.80 15.94
CA ALA A 154 13.34 6.50 17.12
C ALA A 154 12.55 6.14 18.39
N ARG A 155 11.21 6.15 18.32
CA ARG A 155 10.34 5.74 19.43
C ARG A 155 10.54 4.26 19.79
N ALA A 156 10.64 3.40 18.79
CA ALA A 156 10.92 1.98 19.01
C ALA A 156 12.27 1.75 19.70
N LYS A 157 13.31 2.46 19.27
CA LYS A 157 14.64 2.40 19.92
C LYS A 157 14.57 2.84 21.39
N ALA A 158 13.85 3.92 21.68
CA ALA A 158 13.66 4.40 23.05
C ALA A 158 12.93 3.39 23.96
N ASP A 159 12.04 2.58 23.38
CA ASP A 159 11.30 1.52 24.08
C ASP A 159 12.03 0.15 24.02
N GLY A 160 13.21 0.03 23.42
CA GLY A 160 13.92 -1.23 23.22
C GLY A 160 13.24 -2.20 22.23
N ARG A 161 12.36 -1.70 21.34
CA ARG A 161 11.65 -2.51 20.33
C ARG A 161 12.45 -2.57 19.03
N THR A 162 12.54 -3.76 18.43
CA THR A 162 13.33 -3.99 17.22
C THR A 162 12.48 -4.41 16.01
N ASN A 163 11.41 -5.18 16.21
CA ASN A 163 10.56 -5.69 15.14
C ASN A 163 9.27 -4.87 15.02
N LEU A 164 9.32 -3.76 14.27
CA LEU A 164 8.14 -2.91 14.04
C LEU A 164 7.20 -3.48 12.97
N GLY A 165 7.69 -4.39 12.14
CA GLY A 165 7.04 -4.81 10.91
C GLY A 165 7.11 -3.74 9.82
N GLY A 166 6.31 -3.93 8.79
CA GLY A 166 6.25 -3.04 7.63
C GLY A 166 4.95 -3.28 6.87
N ASP A 167 5.00 -3.13 5.54
CA ASP A 167 3.93 -3.50 4.59
C ASP A 167 2.52 -2.97 4.91
N ILE A 168 2.48 -1.75 5.47
CA ILE A 168 1.22 -1.03 5.66
C ILE A 168 0.79 -0.44 4.32
N MET A 169 -0.43 -0.80 3.90
CA MET A 169 -1.01 -0.40 2.63
C MET A 169 -2.35 0.31 2.81
N ILE A 170 -2.64 1.28 1.96
CA ILE A 170 -4.02 1.67 1.64
C ILE A 170 -4.40 0.82 0.43
N HIS A 171 -5.51 0.07 0.48
CA HIS A 171 -5.80 -0.95 -0.55
C HIS A 171 -7.30 -1.21 -0.75
N GLY A 172 -7.62 -1.93 -1.82
CA GLY A 172 -8.96 -2.42 -2.11
C GLY A 172 -9.39 -3.56 -1.19
N LYS A 173 -10.51 -4.20 -1.53
CA LYS A 173 -11.16 -5.26 -0.75
C LYS A 173 -11.61 -4.83 0.65
N ALA A 174 -11.97 -5.80 1.50
CA ALA A 174 -12.57 -5.55 2.82
C ALA A 174 -11.96 -6.45 3.91
N VAL A 175 -10.63 -6.66 3.86
CA VAL A 175 -9.89 -7.46 4.84
C VAL A 175 -8.64 -6.71 5.29
N THR A 176 -8.26 -6.84 6.57
CA THR A 176 -7.05 -6.19 7.09
C THR A 176 -6.54 -6.89 8.34
N ILE A 177 -5.22 -6.80 8.55
CA ILE A 177 -4.47 -7.13 9.76
C ILE A 177 -3.46 -6.01 10.08
N GLY A 178 -3.87 -4.73 9.87
CA GLY A 178 -3.03 -3.55 10.12
C GLY A 178 -2.91 -2.58 8.94
N CYS A 179 -3.53 -2.89 7.79
CA CYS A 179 -3.64 -2.01 6.63
C CYS A 179 -4.92 -1.15 6.67
N VAL A 180 -5.08 -0.26 5.69
CA VAL A 180 -6.23 0.63 5.53
C VAL A 180 -7.03 0.22 4.28
N PRO A 181 -8.01 -0.70 4.39
CA PRO A 181 -8.86 -1.10 3.29
C PRO A 181 -9.94 -0.05 3.03
N VAL A 182 -10.13 0.33 1.76
CA VAL A 182 -11.13 1.33 1.35
C VAL A 182 -12.10 0.77 0.30
N GLY A 183 -11.96 -0.49 -0.08
CA GLY A 183 -12.75 -1.12 -1.14
C GLY A 183 -12.22 -0.79 -2.55
N ASP A 184 -12.69 -1.55 -3.52
CA ASP A 184 -12.13 -1.53 -4.89
C ASP A 184 -12.45 -0.21 -5.60
N ASP A 185 -13.64 0.35 -5.43
CA ASP A 185 -14.05 1.58 -6.09
C ASP A 185 -13.25 2.79 -5.56
N ALA A 186 -13.11 2.90 -4.25
CA ALA A 186 -12.37 4.00 -3.62
C ALA A 186 -10.86 3.92 -3.89
N ILE A 187 -10.28 2.71 -3.91
CA ILE A 187 -8.86 2.57 -4.20
C ILE A 187 -8.54 2.91 -5.67
N GLU A 188 -9.45 2.71 -6.62
CA GLU A 188 -9.27 3.18 -7.99
C GLU A 188 -9.09 4.71 -8.03
N ASP A 189 -9.95 5.44 -7.33
CA ASP A 189 -9.88 6.91 -7.24
C ASP A 189 -8.53 7.34 -6.63
N ILE A 190 -8.19 6.81 -5.45
CA ILE A 190 -7.00 7.19 -4.70
C ILE A 190 -5.73 6.83 -5.49
N PHE A 191 -5.69 5.64 -6.10
CA PHE A 191 -4.56 5.16 -6.90
C PHE A 191 -4.32 6.07 -8.12
N TYR A 192 -5.39 6.36 -8.88
CA TYR A 192 -5.31 7.25 -10.02
C TYR A 192 -4.84 8.65 -9.62
N LEU A 193 -5.44 9.25 -8.60
CA LEU A 193 -5.11 10.60 -8.14
C LEU A 193 -3.65 10.66 -7.65
N ALA A 194 -3.19 9.68 -6.86
CA ALA A 194 -1.81 9.60 -6.39
C ALA A 194 -0.80 9.42 -7.55
N SER A 195 -1.16 8.62 -8.55
CA SER A 195 -0.36 8.48 -9.77
C SER A 195 -0.26 9.79 -10.55
N ALA A 196 -1.37 10.50 -10.69
CA ALA A 196 -1.47 11.73 -11.48
C ALA A 196 -0.66 12.90 -10.88
N VAL A 197 -0.66 13.04 -9.55
CA VAL A 197 0.12 14.10 -8.87
C VAL A 197 1.57 13.67 -8.62
N GLY A 198 1.87 12.37 -8.70
CA GLY A 198 3.15 11.78 -8.31
C GLY A 198 3.25 11.52 -6.80
N ILE A 199 3.69 10.32 -6.42
CA ILE A 199 3.67 9.85 -5.03
C ILE A 199 4.46 10.71 -4.04
N LYS A 200 5.48 11.44 -4.50
CA LYS A 200 6.26 12.38 -3.68
C LYS A 200 5.44 13.58 -3.20
N ASN A 201 4.34 13.88 -3.89
CA ASN A 201 3.42 14.96 -3.58
C ASN A 201 2.18 14.49 -2.79
N VAL A 202 2.24 13.26 -2.26
CA VAL A 202 1.16 12.67 -1.44
C VAL A 202 1.63 12.54 -0.01
N SER A 203 0.98 13.25 0.91
CA SER A 203 1.15 13.06 2.36
C SER A 203 0.02 12.22 2.94
N VAL A 204 0.30 11.47 3.99
CA VAL A 204 -0.66 10.62 4.70
C VAL A 204 -0.57 10.92 6.19
N VAL A 205 -1.70 11.26 6.79
CA VAL A 205 -1.82 11.39 8.25
C VAL A 205 -2.78 10.33 8.74
N ILE A 206 -2.32 9.47 9.64
CA ILE A 206 -3.14 8.45 10.27
C ILE A 206 -3.34 8.85 11.73
N ALA A 207 -4.57 9.18 12.07
CA ALA A 207 -4.96 9.69 13.38
C ALA A 207 -5.84 8.68 14.14
N PRO A 208 -5.78 8.65 15.48
CA PRO A 208 -6.70 7.82 16.26
C PRO A 208 -8.18 8.20 16.02
N TYR A 209 -8.44 9.49 15.82
CA TYR A 209 -9.76 10.05 15.51
C TYR A 209 -9.60 11.44 14.85
N ASP A 210 -10.71 12.05 14.41
CA ASP A 210 -10.69 13.39 13.82
C ASP A 210 -10.51 14.47 14.91
N MET A 211 -9.25 14.78 15.23
CA MET A 211 -8.88 15.77 16.26
C MET A 211 -9.24 17.20 15.88
N ARG A 212 -9.61 17.48 14.63
CA ARG A 212 -10.07 18.81 14.20
C ARG A 212 -11.41 19.20 14.85
N LYS A 213 -12.18 18.20 15.29
CA LYS A 213 -13.45 18.36 16.01
C LYS A 213 -13.31 18.55 17.51
N GLY A 214 -12.08 18.72 17.98
CA GLY A 214 -11.72 18.83 19.40
C GLY A 214 -10.94 17.63 19.91
N ARG A 215 -10.13 17.88 20.94
CA ARG A 215 -9.32 16.82 21.58
C ARG A 215 -10.22 15.93 22.46
N ARG A 216 -9.93 14.64 22.41
CA ARG A 216 -10.64 13.59 23.15
C ARG A 216 -9.64 12.76 23.95
N PRO A 217 -9.20 13.25 25.13
CA PRO A 217 -8.14 12.59 25.91
C PRO A 217 -8.44 11.14 26.26
N GLU A 218 -9.71 10.76 26.34
CA GLU A 218 -10.13 9.37 26.57
C GLU A 218 -9.73 8.43 25.43
N LEU A 219 -9.58 8.93 24.20
CA LEU A 219 -9.12 8.19 23.03
C LEU A 219 -7.60 8.26 22.82
N GLU A 220 -6.90 9.08 23.61
CA GLU A 220 -5.45 9.28 23.55
C GLU A 220 -4.71 8.56 24.68
N ARG A 221 -5.38 7.67 25.40
CA ARG A 221 -4.78 6.93 26.50
C ARG A 221 -3.79 5.89 26.01
N SER A 222 -2.58 5.94 26.55
CA SER A 222 -1.53 4.95 26.29
C SER A 222 -0.53 4.96 27.46
N PRO A 223 0.03 3.81 27.83
CA PRO A 223 1.13 3.76 28.81
C PRO A 223 2.46 4.28 28.24
N LEU A 224 2.52 4.58 26.95
CA LEU A 224 3.74 5.02 26.26
C LEU A 224 3.99 6.50 26.51
N LYS A 225 5.10 6.83 27.15
CA LYS A 225 5.46 8.21 27.53
C LYS A 225 5.52 9.19 26.36
N TRP A 226 5.81 8.72 25.15
CA TRP A 226 5.92 9.54 23.95
C TRP A 226 4.59 9.71 23.20
N TYR A 227 3.54 8.95 23.55
CA TYR A 227 2.29 8.96 22.81
C TYR A 227 1.55 10.32 22.83
N PRO A 228 1.52 11.07 23.95
CA PRO A 228 0.95 12.43 23.95
C PRO A 228 1.64 13.37 22.95
N ASN A 229 2.97 13.25 22.79
CA ASN A 229 3.71 14.04 21.79
C ASN A 229 3.33 13.64 20.37
N LEU A 230 3.17 12.34 20.09
CA LEU A 230 2.67 11.87 18.79
C LEU A 230 1.27 12.43 18.50
N CYS A 231 0.36 12.42 19.48
CA CYS A 231 -0.98 13.00 19.32
C CYS A 231 -0.91 14.52 19.02
N ASN A 232 0.00 15.25 19.64
CA ASN A 232 0.23 16.67 19.34
C ASN A 232 0.77 16.89 17.93
N GLU A 233 1.74 16.08 17.47
CA GLU A 233 2.27 16.12 16.10
C GLU A 233 1.15 15.86 15.07
N ILE A 234 0.33 14.83 15.29
CA ILE A 234 -0.81 14.49 14.44
C ILE A 234 -1.84 15.64 14.41
N HIS A 235 -2.20 16.17 15.57
CA HIS A 235 -3.14 17.30 15.68
C HIS A 235 -2.66 18.52 14.90
N THR A 236 -1.36 18.87 15.04
CA THR A 236 -0.75 19.97 14.28
C THR A 236 -0.84 19.69 12.76
N ALA A 237 -0.45 18.49 12.34
CA ALA A 237 -0.51 18.10 10.92
C ALA A 237 -1.93 18.12 10.37
N LEU A 238 -2.95 17.76 11.15
CA LEU A 238 -4.35 17.83 10.73
C LEU A 238 -4.84 19.27 10.54
N GLY A 239 -4.29 20.23 11.30
CA GLY A 239 -4.62 21.67 11.21
C GLY A 239 -3.91 22.41 10.08
N GLU A 240 -2.88 21.84 9.48
CA GLU A 240 -2.15 22.46 8.37
C GLU A 240 -3.05 22.63 7.14
N LYS A 241 -3.00 23.82 6.55
CA LYS A 241 -3.60 24.09 5.23
C LYS A 241 -2.58 23.76 4.14
N PHE A 242 -3.05 23.50 2.93
CA PHE A 242 -2.17 23.32 1.76
C PHE A 242 -1.39 24.59 1.46
#